data_cac20df383f0e3e46288834c18abf0dd
#
_entry.id   cac20df383f0e3e46288834c18abf0dd
#
_cell.length_a   1.000
_cell.length_b   1.000
_cell.length_c   1.000
_cell.angle_alpha   90.00
_cell.angle_beta   90.00
_cell.angle_gamma   90.00
#
_symmetry.space_group_name_H-M   'P 1'
#
loop_
_entity.id
_entity.type
_entity.pdbx_description
1 polymer ?
#
loop_
_entity_poly.entity_id
_entity_poly.type
_entity_poly.pdbx_seq_one_letter_code
_entity_poly.pdbx_strand_id
1 'polypeptide(L)'
;WSSDVCSSDLEKGALTFGLDVSKVAIRAAAKRYADVTFCVASSHRLPFDDASMDAVIRIYAPCKAEELARVVKPGGWVVTVTPGPRHLMELKGLIYDEVRLHAPHSEQLAGFNLKQEQTVAYEMTLKGEEATALLQMTPFAWRAKPEVWEALALQSIFNCQTDFSIHVWQRED
;
A
#
# COMPACT_ATOMS: atom_id res chain seq x y z
N TRP A 1 3.99 -3.14 -7.74
CA TRP A 1 2.77 -2.53 -7.24
C TRP A 1 1.71 -2.61 -8.32
N SER A 2 0.82 -3.56 -8.22
CA SER A 2 -0.42 -3.51 -8.97
C SER A 2 -1.34 -2.53 -8.26
N SER A 3 -1.42 -1.32 -8.77
CA SER A 3 -2.39 -0.32 -8.32
C SER A 3 -3.78 -0.61 -8.90
N ASP A 4 -4.21 -1.87 -8.86
CA ASP A 4 -5.55 -2.25 -9.33
C ASP A 4 -6.67 -1.66 -8.45
N VAL A 5 -6.32 -0.94 -7.39
CA VAL A 5 -7.27 -0.26 -6.49
C VAL A 5 -7.85 1.03 -7.11
N CYS A 6 -7.27 1.56 -8.18
CA CYS A 6 -7.62 2.91 -8.62
C CYS A 6 -8.72 3.01 -9.69
N SER A 7 -9.18 1.94 -10.32
CA SER A 7 -9.99 2.13 -11.52
C SER A 7 -11.39 1.55 -11.53
N SER A 8 -11.75 0.64 -10.62
CA SER A 8 -13.04 -0.06 -10.75
C SER A 8 -14.19 0.51 -9.92
N ASP A 9 -13.91 1.25 -8.84
CA ASP A 9 -14.93 1.64 -7.86
C ASP A 9 -15.12 3.15 -7.68
N LEU A 10 -14.39 3.96 -8.49
CA LEU A 10 -14.63 5.40 -8.49
C LEU A 10 -15.83 5.72 -9.38
N GLU A 11 -16.82 6.37 -8.83
CA GLU A 11 -17.97 6.86 -9.58
C GLU A 11 -17.52 7.67 -10.80
N LYS A 12 -18.23 7.51 -11.92
CA LYS A 12 -17.97 8.27 -13.15
C LYS A 12 -18.00 9.78 -12.83
N GLY A 13 -16.85 10.43 -12.97
CA GLY A 13 -16.70 11.85 -12.71
C GLY A 13 -15.73 12.24 -11.60
N ALA A 14 -15.16 11.27 -10.83
CA ALA A 14 -14.12 11.57 -9.85
C ALA A 14 -12.79 11.89 -10.54
N LEU A 15 -12.16 13.01 -10.15
CA LEU A 15 -10.81 13.34 -10.56
C LEU A 15 -9.83 12.55 -9.67
N THR A 16 -9.11 11.63 -10.29
CA THR A 16 -8.18 10.75 -9.58
C THR A 16 -6.73 11.10 -9.88
N PHE A 17 -5.92 11.15 -8.83
CA PHE A 17 -4.49 11.41 -8.90
C PHE A 17 -3.72 10.24 -8.28
N GLY A 18 -2.68 9.77 -8.99
CA GLY A 18 -1.74 8.77 -8.49
C GLY A 18 -0.37 9.41 -8.23
N LEU A 19 0.24 9.07 -7.10
CA LEU A 19 1.51 9.64 -6.69
C LEU A 19 2.48 8.56 -6.22
N ASP A 20 3.70 8.59 -6.75
CA ASP A 20 4.82 7.77 -6.29
C ASP A 20 6.14 8.52 -6.53
N VAL A 21 7.19 8.18 -5.77
CA VAL A 21 8.55 8.70 -5.98
C VAL A 21 9.25 8.01 -7.15
N SER A 22 8.80 6.82 -7.54
CA SER A 22 9.37 6.02 -8.62
C SER A 22 8.89 6.50 -9.98
N LYS A 23 9.77 7.10 -10.76
CA LYS A 23 9.51 7.48 -12.16
C LYS A 23 9.09 6.28 -13.01
N VAL A 24 9.66 5.10 -12.73
CA VAL A 24 9.38 3.87 -13.49
C VAL A 24 7.97 3.40 -13.20
N ALA A 25 7.56 3.36 -11.92
CA ALA A 25 6.22 2.99 -11.52
C ALA A 25 5.17 3.97 -12.11
N ILE A 26 5.40 5.27 -11.99
CA ILE A 26 4.50 6.30 -12.54
C ILE A 26 4.36 6.19 -14.07
N ARG A 27 5.45 5.95 -14.81
CA ARG A 27 5.38 5.74 -16.25
C ARG A 27 4.57 4.50 -16.64
N ALA A 28 4.73 3.40 -15.89
CA ALA A 28 3.97 2.18 -16.11
C ALA A 28 2.48 2.38 -15.81
N ALA A 29 2.17 3.01 -14.70
CA ALA A 29 0.80 3.31 -14.30
C ALA A 29 0.09 4.24 -15.29
N ALA A 30 0.74 5.33 -15.71
CA ALA A 30 0.18 6.29 -16.67
C ALA A 30 -0.10 5.69 -18.05
N LYS A 31 0.67 4.68 -18.46
CA LYS A 31 0.41 3.93 -19.70
C LYS A 31 -0.80 2.98 -19.59
N ARG A 32 -1.05 2.49 -18.38
CA ARG A 32 -2.10 1.50 -18.11
C ARG A 32 -3.44 2.13 -17.80
N TYR A 33 -3.45 3.28 -17.14
CA TYR A 33 -4.66 3.94 -16.63
C TYR A 33 -4.76 5.37 -17.19
N ALA A 34 -5.48 5.51 -18.30
CA ALA A 34 -5.61 6.80 -19.00
C ALA A 34 -6.48 7.82 -18.23
N ASP A 35 -7.38 7.34 -17.37
CA ASP A 35 -8.34 8.18 -16.63
C ASP A 35 -7.76 8.74 -15.31
N VAL A 36 -6.52 8.41 -14.99
CA VAL A 36 -5.84 8.86 -13.78
C VAL A 36 -4.69 9.79 -14.12
N THR A 37 -4.60 10.92 -13.44
CA THR A 37 -3.47 11.83 -13.55
C THR A 37 -2.36 11.40 -12.60
N PHE A 38 -1.19 11.06 -13.15
CA PHE A 38 -0.06 10.59 -12.35
C PHE A 38 1.02 11.65 -12.20
N CYS A 39 1.61 11.74 -11.01
CA CYS A 39 2.73 12.62 -10.73
C CYS A 39 3.85 11.92 -9.95
N VAL A 40 5.09 12.27 -10.25
CA VAL A 40 6.27 11.85 -9.49
C VAL A 40 6.52 12.87 -8.39
N ALA A 41 6.23 12.51 -7.16
CA ALA A 41 6.42 13.40 -6.02
C ALA A 41 6.63 12.62 -4.72
N SER A 42 7.09 13.32 -3.69
CA SER A 42 7.23 12.76 -2.35
C SER A 42 5.92 12.91 -1.57
N SER A 43 5.53 11.85 -0.86
CA SER A 43 4.41 11.90 0.09
C SER A 43 4.66 12.78 1.32
N HIS A 44 5.91 13.20 1.54
CA HIS A 44 6.26 14.16 2.61
C HIS A 44 5.93 15.62 2.25
N ARG A 45 5.74 15.90 0.97
CA ARG A 45 5.30 17.21 0.44
C ARG A 45 4.44 16.95 -0.79
N LEU A 46 3.14 16.95 -0.59
CA LEU A 46 2.17 16.65 -1.64
C LEU A 46 2.04 17.83 -2.61
N PRO A 47 2.05 17.58 -3.94
CA PRO A 47 1.99 18.64 -4.95
C PRO A 47 0.54 19.08 -5.22
N PHE A 48 -0.24 19.25 -4.17
CA PHE A 48 -1.63 19.68 -4.22
C PHE A 48 -1.84 20.92 -3.34
N ASP A 49 -2.82 21.73 -3.71
CA ASP A 49 -3.21 22.90 -2.95
C ASP A 49 -3.86 22.52 -1.62
N ASP A 50 -3.91 23.48 -0.70
CA ASP A 50 -4.57 23.33 0.58
C ASP A 50 -6.07 23.05 0.38
N ALA A 51 -6.61 22.12 1.16
CA ALA A 51 -8.03 21.73 1.13
C ALA A 51 -8.57 21.46 -0.30
N SER A 52 -7.76 20.80 -1.16
CA SER A 52 -8.12 20.48 -2.54
C SER A 52 -8.63 19.05 -2.73
N MET A 53 -8.34 18.15 -1.80
CA MET A 53 -8.69 16.73 -1.91
C MET A 53 -9.92 16.39 -1.06
N ASP A 54 -10.88 15.68 -1.65
CA ASP A 54 -12.03 15.15 -0.91
C ASP A 54 -11.65 13.89 -0.13
N ALA A 55 -10.76 13.08 -0.70
CA ALA A 55 -10.22 11.88 -0.06
C ALA A 55 -8.79 11.58 -0.48
N VAL A 56 -8.02 10.93 0.39
CA VAL A 56 -6.68 10.39 0.11
C VAL A 56 -6.63 8.94 0.53
N ILE A 57 -6.16 8.06 -0.35
CA ILE A 57 -5.87 6.66 -0.04
C ILE A 57 -4.36 6.51 0.06
N ARG A 58 -3.88 6.02 1.20
CA ARG A 58 -2.47 5.80 1.49
C ARG A 58 -2.20 4.31 1.72
N ILE A 59 -1.46 3.69 0.81
CA ILE A 59 -1.12 2.27 0.87
C ILE A 59 0.39 2.16 1.14
N TYR A 60 0.77 1.68 2.32
CA TYR A 60 2.16 1.47 2.77
C TYR A 60 3.10 2.69 2.67
N ALA A 61 2.61 3.83 2.25
CA ALA A 61 3.42 5.02 2.05
C ALA A 61 3.55 5.82 3.35
N PRO A 62 4.75 6.18 3.80
CA PRO A 62 4.91 7.13 4.88
C PRO A 62 4.40 8.50 4.41
N CYS A 63 3.63 9.17 5.22
CA CYS A 63 3.18 10.53 4.95
C CYS A 63 3.05 11.28 6.28
N LYS A 64 3.37 12.56 6.28
CA LYS A 64 3.18 13.41 7.46
C LYS A 64 1.71 13.72 7.64
N ALA A 65 1.21 13.59 8.85
CA ALA A 65 -0.19 13.93 9.19
C ALA A 65 -0.52 15.39 8.83
N GLU A 66 0.43 16.30 9.02
CA GLU A 66 0.32 17.72 8.67
C GLU A 66 0.07 17.94 7.17
N GLU A 67 0.75 17.19 6.30
CA GLU A 67 0.54 17.28 4.86
C GLU A 67 -0.84 16.72 4.45
N LEU A 68 -1.27 15.62 5.06
CA LEU A 68 -2.63 15.12 4.85
C LEU A 68 -3.68 16.11 5.31
N ALA A 69 -3.49 16.69 6.52
CA ALA A 69 -4.38 17.72 7.04
C ALA A 69 -4.39 19.00 6.17
N ARG A 70 -3.28 19.31 5.52
CA ARG A 70 -3.20 20.46 4.60
C ARG A 70 -4.02 20.23 3.34
N VAL A 71 -3.86 19.08 2.67
CA VAL A 71 -4.44 18.84 1.34
C VAL A 71 -5.88 18.33 1.38
N VAL A 72 -6.27 17.56 2.40
CA VAL A 72 -7.63 17.05 2.53
C VAL A 72 -8.54 18.16 3.03
N LYS A 73 -9.72 18.32 2.46
CA LYS A 73 -10.73 19.28 2.91
C LYS A 73 -11.19 19.01 4.33
N PRO A 74 -11.59 20.04 5.12
CA PRO A 74 -12.33 19.81 6.36
C PRO A 74 -13.51 18.85 6.15
N GLY A 75 -13.68 17.86 7.03
CA GLY A 75 -14.68 16.80 6.87
C GLY A 75 -14.34 15.75 5.81
N GLY A 76 -13.25 15.91 5.04
CA GLY A 76 -12.79 14.96 4.04
C GLY A 76 -12.17 13.70 4.67
N TRP A 77 -11.77 12.75 3.82
CA TRP A 77 -11.43 11.40 4.26
C TRP A 77 -9.98 11.01 3.97
N VAL A 78 -9.41 10.20 4.84
CA VAL A 78 -8.16 9.48 4.60
C VAL A 78 -8.39 8.00 4.86
N VAL A 79 -7.98 7.16 3.92
CA VAL A 79 -7.95 5.71 4.09
C VAL A 79 -6.49 5.27 4.16
N THR A 80 -6.09 4.63 5.25
CA THR A 80 -4.75 4.08 5.39
C THR A 80 -4.81 2.56 5.35
N VAL A 81 -3.89 1.97 4.58
CA VAL A 81 -3.72 0.51 4.49
C VAL A 81 -2.30 0.17 4.94
N THR A 82 -2.21 -0.65 5.97
CA THR A 82 -0.93 -1.11 6.55
C THR A 82 -0.90 -2.63 6.65
N PRO A 83 0.29 -3.26 6.65
CA PRO A 83 0.38 -4.70 6.84
C PRO A 83 -0.07 -5.09 8.24
N GLY A 84 -0.95 -6.07 8.31
CA GLY A 84 -1.36 -6.72 9.56
C GLY A 84 -0.25 -7.65 10.10
N PRO A 85 -0.45 -8.22 11.31
CA PRO A 85 0.54 -9.04 11.99
C PRO A 85 1.04 -10.23 11.18
N ARG A 86 0.16 -10.87 10.42
CA ARG A 86 0.46 -12.08 9.64
C ARG A 86 0.78 -11.86 8.17
N HIS A 87 0.91 -10.61 7.75
CA HIS A 87 1.16 -10.28 6.35
C HIS A 87 2.47 -10.89 5.84
N LEU A 88 2.36 -11.71 4.80
CA LEU A 88 3.46 -12.43 4.14
C LEU A 88 4.32 -13.28 5.11
N MET A 89 3.67 -13.91 6.08
CA MET A 89 4.34 -14.66 7.14
C MET A 89 5.14 -15.85 6.59
N GLU A 90 4.59 -16.57 5.62
CA GLU A 90 5.25 -17.71 4.98
C GLU A 90 6.48 -17.27 4.19
N LEU A 91 6.38 -16.17 3.46
CA LEU A 91 7.49 -15.61 2.70
C LEU A 91 8.63 -15.13 3.62
N LYS A 92 8.29 -14.51 4.75
CA LYS A 92 9.25 -14.12 5.79
C LYS A 92 9.93 -15.35 6.42
N GLY A 93 9.18 -16.45 6.60
CA GLY A 93 9.70 -17.70 7.15
C GLY A 93 10.78 -18.36 6.29
N LEU A 94 10.83 -18.05 4.98
CA LEU A 94 11.92 -18.50 4.11
C LEU A 94 13.23 -17.74 4.34
N ILE A 95 13.19 -16.60 5.00
CA ILE A 95 14.31 -15.66 5.09
C ILE A 95 14.81 -15.51 6.53
N TYR A 96 13.90 -15.55 7.49
CA TYR A 96 14.18 -15.34 8.90
C TYR A 96 13.98 -16.64 9.70
N ASP A 97 14.93 -16.98 10.53
CA ASP A 97 14.83 -18.15 11.45
C ASP A 97 13.70 -17.98 12.48
N GLU A 98 13.45 -16.75 12.89
CA GLU A 98 12.30 -16.36 13.72
C GLU A 98 11.46 -15.31 12.98
N VAL A 99 10.23 -15.66 12.63
CA VAL A 99 9.26 -14.70 12.08
C VAL A 99 8.65 -13.92 13.23
N ARG A 100 9.05 -12.66 13.37
CA ARG A 100 8.39 -11.75 14.29
C ARG A 100 7.12 -11.21 13.62
N LEU A 101 5.98 -11.46 14.25
CA LEU A 101 4.73 -10.85 13.86
C LEU A 101 4.83 -9.34 13.99
N HIS A 102 4.20 -8.60 13.08
CA HIS A 102 4.08 -7.16 13.25
C HIS A 102 3.27 -6.87 14.52
N ALA A 103 3.75 -5.95 15.35
CA ALA A 103 2.92 -5.43 16.42
C ALA A 103 1.68 -4.77 15.82
N PRO A 104 0.50 -4.90 16.45
CA PRO A 104 -0.68 -4.15 16.03
C PRO A 104 -0.31 -2.66 15.96
N HIS A 105 -0.45 -2.08 14.80
CA HIS A 105 -0.07 -0.69 14.59
C HIS A 105 -1.25 0.20 14.95
N SER A 106 -1.23 0.79 16.15
CA SER A 106 -2.16 1.86 16.49
C SER A 106 -1.63 3.17 15.90
N GLU A 107 -1.93 3.42 14.63
CA GLU A 107 -1.64 4.71 14.03
C GLU A 107 -2.54 5.78 14.65
N GLN A 108 -1.96 6.91 15.00
CA GLN A 108 -2.71 8.12 15.31
C GLN A 108 -2.40 9.16 14.25
N LEU A 109 -3.44 9.65 13.61
CA LEU A 109 -3.31 10.66 12.56
C LEU A 109 -3.76 12.01 13.12
N ALA A 110 -2.81 12.88 13.46
CA ALA A 110 -3.12 14.19 14.04
C ALA A 110 -4.01 15.03 13.10
N GLY A 111 -5.08 15.60 13.63
CA GLY A 111 -6.08 16.36 12.87
C GLY A 111 -7.15 15.50 12.20
N PHE A 112 -7.19 14.20 12.53
CA PHE A 112 -8.18 13.28 12.01
C PHE A 112 -8.79 12.41 13.12
N ASN A 113 -10.06 12.10 12.99
CA ASN A 113 -10.78 11.16 13.83
C ASN A 113 -10.90 9.80 13.16
N LEU A 114 -10.50 8.74 13.84
CA LEU A 114 -10.73 7.36 13.37
C LEU A 114 -12.23 7.07 13.39
N LYS A 115 -12.78 6.72 12.24
CA LYS A 115 -14.21 6.39 12.07
C LYS A 115 -14.45 4.90 11.91
N GLN A 116 -13.52 4.21 11.26
CA GLN A 116 -13.66 2.78 11.01
C GLN A 116 -12.29 2.12 10.99
N GLU A 117 -12.24 0.90 11.52
CA GLU A 117 -11.11 -0.01 11.45
C GLU A 117 -11.60 -1.35 10.90
N GLN A 118 -10.87 -1.90 9.96
CA GLN A 118 -11.19 -3.17 9.33
C GLN A 118 -9.92 -3.97 9.06
N THR A 119 -9.99 -5.28 9.27
CA THR A 119 -8.96 -6.22 8.85
C THR A 119 -9.42 -6.97 7.60
N VAL A 120 -8.55 -7.06 6.60
CA VAL A 120 -8.76 -7.87 5.40
C VAL A 120 -7.62 -8.88 5.33
N ALA A 121 -7.96 -10.17 5.41
CA ALA A 121 -6.97 -11.24 5.36
C ALA A 121 -7.47 -12.36 4.44
N TYR A 122 -6.59 -12.86 3.58
CA TYR A 122 -6.87 -13.99 2.69
C TYR A 122 -5.57 -14.68 2.29
N GLU A 123 -5.67 -15.95 1.91
CA GLU A 123 -4.54 -16.70 1.38
C GLU A 123 -4.44 -16.50 -0.13
N MET A 124 -3.25 -16.19 -0.60
CA MET A 124 -2.89 -16.19 -2.02
C MET A 124 -2.27 -17.53 -2.38
N THR A 125 -2.69 -18.08 -3.52
CA THR A 125 -2.04 -19.24 -4.15
C THR A 125 -1.26 -18.73 -5.36
N LEU A 126 0.05 -18.80 -5.30
CA LEU A 126 0.98 -18.24 -6.27
C LEU A 126 1.79 -19.35 -6.96
N LYS A 127 2.15 -19.14 -8.22
CA LYS A 127 3.21 -19.91 -8.88
C LYS A 127 4.58 -19.39 -8.44
N GLY A 128 5.62 -20.19 -8.61
CA GLY A 128 6.98 -19.80 -8.22
C GLY A 128 7.43 -18.45 -8.80
N GLU A 129 7.10 -18.16 -10.06
CA GLU A 129 7.39 -16.87 -10.70
C GLU A 129 6.67 -15.70 -10.02
N GLU A 130 5.41 -15.89 -9.64
CA GLU A 130 4.62 -14.87 -8.96
C GLU A 130 5.10 -14.67 -7.53
N ALA A 131 5.49 -15.75 -6.85
CA ALA A 131 6.04 -15.70 -5.49
C ALA A 131 7.42 -15.02 -5.47
N THR A 132 8.27 -15.25 -6.47
CA THR A 132 9.55 -14.53 -6.61
C THR A 132 9.35 -13.06 -6.93
N ALA A 133 8.39 -12.72 -7.79
CA ALA A 133 8.02 -11.32 -8.05
C ALA A 133 7.49 -10.63 -6.79
N LEU A 134 6.65 -11.32 -6.00
CA LEU A 134 6.18 -10.81 -4.72
C LEU A 134 7.34 -10.58 -3.74
N LEU A 135 8.26 -11.54 -3.61
CA LEU A 135 9.45 -11.39 -2.77
C LEU A 135 10.26 -10.17 -3.19
N GLN A 136 10.49 -9.98 -4.49
CA GLN A 136 11.26 -8.87 -5.03
C GLN A 136 10.67 -7.49 -4.65
N MET A 137 9.36 -7.42 -4.47
CA MET A 137 8.66 -6.18 -4.08
C MET A 137 8.76 -5.88 -2.58
N THR A 138 9.22 -6.81 -1.76
CA THR A 138 9.28 -6.62 -0.31
C THR A 138 10.54 -5.87 0.13
N PRO A 139 10.48 -5.13 1.24
CA PRO A 139 11.64 -4.45 1.79
C PRO A 139 12.71 -5.39 2.36
N PHE A 140 12.42 -6.69 2.46
CA PHE A 140 13.35 -7.70 2.97
C PHE A 140 13.93 -8.61 1.89
N ALA A 141 13.62 -8.38 0.62
CA ALA A 141 14.13 -9.14 -0.52
C ALA A 141 15.66 -9.26 -0.55
N TRP A 142 16.35 -8.18 -0.19
CA TRP A 142 17.82 -8.14 -0.16
C TRP A 142 18.47 -9.06 0.89
N ARG A 143 17.68 -9.56 1.86
CA ARG A 143 18.15 -10.53 2.86
C ARG A 143 18.00 -11.97 2.40
N ALA A 144 17.23 -12.22 1.35
CA ALA A 144 17.01 -13.55 0.83
C ALA A 144 18.28 -14.07 0.18
N LYS A 145 18.73 -15.24 0.61
CA LYS A 145 19.89 -15.94 0.03
C LYS A 145 19.54 -16.45 -1.37
N PRO A 146 20.53 -16.64 -2.27
CA PRO A 146 20.29 -17.17 -3.62
C PRO A 146 19.49 -18.48 -3.63
N GLU A 147 19.74 -19.38 -2.67
CA GLU A 147 19.05 -20.67 -2.57
C GLU A 147 17.54 -20.51 -2.29
N VAL A 148 17.15 -19.45 -1.59
CA VAL A 148 15.72 -19.12 -1.34
C VAL A 148 15.04 -18.71 -2.63
N TRP A 149 15.69 -17.88 -3.43
CA TRP A 149 15.17 -17.47 -4.74
C TRP A 149 14.99 -18.64 -5.70
N GLU A 150 15.99 -19.52 -5.79
CA GLU A 150 15.96 -20.71 -6.63
C GLU A 150 14.87 -21.69 -6.18
N ALA A 151 14.81 -21.98 -4.88
CA ALA A 151 13.80 -22.87 -4.31
C ALA A 151 12.38 -22.35 -4.50
N LEU A 152 12.18 -21.02 -4.33
CA LEU A 152 10.88 -20.39 -4.50
C LEU A 152 10.44 -20.42 -5.98
N ALA A 153 11.35 -20.15 -6.92
CA ALA A 153 11.07 -20.16 -8.35
C ALA A 153 10.65 -21.54 -8.87
N LEU A 154 11.16 -22.62 -8.25
CA LEU A 154 10.86 -24.01 -8.63
C LEU A 154 9.54 -24.54 -8.06
N GLN A 155 8.89 -23.80 -7.17
CA GLN A 155 7.61 -24.25 -6.61
C GLN A 155 6.49 -24.15 -7.64
N SER A 156 5.72 -25.22 -7.76
CA SER A 156 4.51 -25.22 -8.59
C SER A 156 3.39 -24.38 -7.96
N ILE A 157 3.31 -24.42 -6.64
CA ILE A 157 2.33 -23.69 -5.83
C ILE A 157 3.03 -23.21 -4.55
N PHE A 158 2.85 -21.92 -4.25
CA PHE A 158 3.26 -21.30 -3.00
C PHE A 158 2.05 -20.57 -2.38
N ASN A 159 1.63 -21.01 -1.21
CA ASN A 159 0.55 -20.36 -0.47
C ASN A 159 1.14 -19.32 0.48
N CYS A 160 0.59 -18.12 0.46
CA CYS A 160 1.06 -17.00 1.26
C CYS A 160 -0.11 -16.20 1.83
N GLN A 161 -0.12 -16.01 3.13
CA GLN A 161 -1.13 -15.24 3.83
C GLN A 161 -0.94 -13.75 3.56
N THR A 162 -2.02 -13.09 3.15
CA THR A 162 -2.12 -11.63 3.22
C THR A 162 -2.87 -11.22 4.47
N ASP A 163 -2.52 -10.08 5.01
CA ASP A 163 -3.15 -9.52 6.20
C ASP A 163 -2.99 -7.99 6.17
N PHE A 164 -4.10 -7.28 6.08
CA PHE A 164 -4.12 -5.83 5.95
C PHE A 164 -4.97 -5.20 7.05
N SER A 165 -4.46 -4.15 7.66
CA SER A 165 -5.23 -3.27 8.53
C SER A 165 -5.63 -2.03 7.73
N ILE A 166 -6.93 -1.77 7.64
CA ILE A 166 -7.50 -0.63 6.94
C ILE A 166 -8.14 0.29 7.98
N HIS A 167 -7.73 1.55 7.99
CA HIS A 167 -8.31 2.57 8.85
C HIS A 167 -8.91 3.67 7.99
N VAL A 168 -10.13 4.09 8.34
CA VAL A 168 -10.83 5.20 7.71
C VAL A 168 -10.89 6.36 8.69
N TRP A 169 -10.31 7.48 8.28
CA TRP A 169 -10.17 8.68 9.07
C TRP A 169 -10.96 9.81 8.44
N GLN A 170 -11.56 10.65 9.26
CA GLN A 170 -12.19 11.88 8.82
C GLN A 170 -11.44 13.07 9.37
N ARG A 171 -11.11 14.05 8.51
CA ARG A 171 -10.48 15.28 8.94
C ARG A 171 -11.41 16.06 9.85
N GLU A 172 -10.85 16.57 10.93
CA GLU A 172 -11.54 17.54 11.82
C GLU A 172 -11.82 18.86 11.08
N ASP A 173 -12.88 19.54 11.49
CA ASP A 173 -13.27 20.84 10.93
C ASP A 173 -12.28 21.95 11.25
#